data_89b475ee73b77fcc256d96243d6e1585
#
_entry.id   89b475ee73b77fcc256d96243d6e1585
#
_cell.length_a   1.000
_cell.length_b   1.000
_cell.length_c   1.000
_cell.angle_alpha   90.00
_cell.angle_beta   90.00
_cell.angle_gamma   90.00
#
_symmetry.space_group_name_H-M   'P 1'
#
loop_
_entity.id
_entity.type
_entity.pdbx_description
1 polymer ?
#
loop_
_entity_poly.entity_id
_entity_poly.type
_entity_poly.pdbx_seq_one_letter_code
_entity_poly.pdbx_strand_id
1 'polypeptide(L)'
;MCIRDRPRPFVFSLSDPRGTGHDCSLIFYDNAGEHFEPGIANEESPGTLHVASSSGIFFLFDPIASPEFRRALRGHEDPQFGMDGSGKRLDQQDVIMAELEIRVKQNQNISIAEKIDVPIAVMIGKCDILKDQLDWERILWPVKDKKLDLDIVEKNSEILREYMMDMHPSIVANSEALSKNVRYFPVSPFGHSPERVELDGQKYIAPDPDKLDPVMVEVPTLWMLHHVEPELLPVASGT
;
A
#
# COMPACT_ATOMS: atom_id res chain seq x y z
N MET A 1 10.06 18.72 22.28
CA MET A 1 9.88 17.26 22.16
C MET A 1 8.53 17.04 21.49
N CYS A 2 8.52 16.82 20.20
CA CYS A 2 7.28 16.77 19.42
C CYS A 2 6.60 15.41 19.66
N ILE A 3 5.31 15.43 19.99
CA ILE A 3 4.50 14.22 20.30
C ILE A 3 4.29 13.35 19.04
N ARG A 4 4.86 13.71 17.88
CA ARG A 4 4.73 13.02 16.60
C ARG A 4 5.62 11.78 16.41
N ASP A 5 6.55 11.51 17.34
CA ASP A 5 7.60 10.50 17.14
C ASP A 5 7.25 9.09 17.62
N ARG A 6 6.00 8.84 18.02
CA ARG A 6 5.58 7.48 18.40
C ARG A 6 4.52 6.99 17.43
N PRO A 7 4.76 5.87 16.73
CA PRO A 7 3.72 5.23 15.93
C PRO A 7 2.52 4.92 16.83
N ARG A 8 1.32 5.36 16.39
CA ARG A 8 0.08 5.08 17.12
C ARG A 8 -0.56 3.86 16.48
N PRO A 9 -0.75 2.78 17.21
CA PRO A 9 -1.44 1.62 16.69
C PRO A 9 -2.95 1.90 16.57
N PHE A 10 -3.54 1.43 15.48
CA PHE A 10 -4.97 1.22 15.34
C PHE A 10 -5.26 -0.24 15.65
N VAL A 11 -6.09 -0.50 16.63
CA VAL A 11 -6.38 -1.86 17.10
C VAL A 11 -7.83 -2.20 16.77
N PHE A 12 -8.03 -3.30 16.06
CA PHE A 12 -9.33 -3.85 15.70
C PHE A 12 -9.43 -5.27 16.23
N SER A 13 -10.56 -5.60 16.86
CA SER A 13 -10.89 -6.97 17.21
C SER A 13 -11.70 -7.59 16.09
N LEU A 14 -11.25 -8.69 15.55
CA LEU A 14 -11.92 -9.45 14.51
C LEU A 14 -12.44 -10.75 15.11
N SER A 15 -13.73 -11.02 14.91
CA SER A 15 -14.36 -12.26 15.35
C SER A 15 -14.91 -13.03 14.15
N ASP A 16 -14.73 -14.35 14.16
CA ASP A 16 -15.29 -15.19 13.12
C ASP A 16 -16.83 -15.25 13.27
N PRO A 17 -17.59 -14.74 12.28
CA PRO A 17 -19.05 -14.76 12.33
C PRO A 17 -19.65 -16.17 12.32
N ARG A 18 -18.85 -17.18 11.97
CA ARG A 18 -19.26 -18.60 11.99
C ARG A 18 -19.20 -19.22 13.39
N GLY A 19 -18.62 -18.49 14.36
CA GLY A 19 -18.51 -18.93 15.74
C GLY A 19 -17.53 -20.09 15.96
N THR A 20 -16.52 -20.21 15.10
CA THR A 20 -15.46 -21.25 15.22
C THR A 20 -14.49 -20.98 16.37
N GLY A 21 -14.55 -19.79 16.97
CA GLY A 21 -13.67 -19.37 18.06
C GLY A 21 -12.33 -18.79 17.59
N HIS A 22 -12.17 -18.54 16.31
CA HIS A 22 -10.98 -17.89 15.74
C HIS A 22 -11.13 -16.37 15.81
N ASP A 23 -10.97 -15.82 17.01
CA ASP A 23 -10.93 -14.37 17.21
C ASP A 23 -9.48 -13.89 17.20
N CYS A 24 -9.20 -12.77 16.52
CA CYS A 24 -7.89 -12.18 16.50
C CYS A 24 -7.92 -10.66 16.68
N SER A 25 -6.77 -10.09 17.04
CA SER A 25 -6.58 -8.65 17.08
C SER A 25 -5.70 -8.22 15.90
N LEU A 26 -6.24 -7.34 15.06
CA LEU A 26 -5.51 -6.71 13.97
C LEU A 26 -4.96 -5.37 14.46
N ILE A 27 -3.65 -5.22 14.42
CA ILE A 27 -2.95 -4.03 14.89
C ILE A 27 -2.21 -3.40 13.71
N PHE A 28 -2.63 -2.20 13.31
CA PHE A 28 -1.95 -1.40 12.31
C PHE A 28 -1.05 -0.38 12.96
N TYR A 29 0.22 -0.32 12.53
CA TYR A 29 1.14 0.74 12.85
C TYR A 29 1.30 1.63 11.62
N ASP A 30 0.88 2.90 11.75
CA ASP A 30 1.14 3.93 10.73
C ASP A 30 2.53 4.51 10.96
N ASN A 31 3.47 4.11 10.10
CA ASN A 31 4.83 4.59 10.15
C ASN A 31 5.01 5.68 9.08
N ALA A 32 5.38 6.87 9.50
CA ALA A 32 5.74 7.93 8.56
C ALA A 32 6.97 7.52 7.73
N GLY A 33 6.93 7.72 6.41
CA GLY A 33 8.04 7.41 5.51
C GLY A 33 9.36 8.07 5.92
N GLU A 34 9.28 9.23 6.58
CA GLU A 34 10.42 9.95 7.15
C GLU A 34 11.25 9.10 8.13
N HIS A 35 10.64 8.11 8.78
CA HIS A 35 11.36 7.19 9.68
C HIS A 35 12.29 6.23 8.93
N PHE A 36 12.10 6.07 7.61
CA PHE A 36 12.92 5.22 6.75
C PHE A 36 13.85 6.04 5.84
N GLU A 37 14.02 7.33 6.09
CA GLU A 37 15.04 8.12 5.39
C GLU A 37 16.44 7.71 5.86
N PRO A 38 17.41 7.56 4.93
CA PRO A 38 18.79 7.22 5.27
C PRO A 38 19.39 8.22 6.25
N GLY A 39 19.98 7.73 7.32
CA GLY A 39 20.70 8.53 8.34
C GLY A 39 19.83 9.21 9.40
N ILE A 40 18.51 9.07 9.37
CA ILE A 40 17.60 9.70 10.34
C ILE A 40 17.26 8.79 11.53
N ALA A 41 17.21 7.50 11.34
CA ALA A 41 16.81 6.58 12.39
C ALA A 41 17.97 5.69 12.83
N ASN A 42 18.08 5.49 14.16
CA ASN A 42 18.89 4.43 14.72
C ASN A 42 18.18 3.09 14.47
N GLU A 43 18.95 2.00 14.37
CA GLU A 43 18.46 0.62 14.23
C GLU A 43 17.40 0.25 15.30
N GLU A 44 17.41 0.92 16.43
CA GLU A 44 16.49 0.75 17.56
C GLU A 44 15.28 1.71 17.53
N SER A 45 15.01 2.38 16.39
CA SER A 45 13.83 3.24 16.34
C SER A 45 12.54 2.40 16.49
N PRO A 46 11.56 2.86 17.28
CA PRO A 46 10.32 2.11 17.49
C PRO A 46 9.61 1.71 16.16
N GLY A 47 9.67 2.57 15.15
CA GLY A 47 9.10 2.28 13.82
C GLY A 47 9.77 1.09 13.14
N THR A 48 11.11 1.01 13.17
CA THR A 48 11.86 -0.11 12.60
C THR A 48 11.56 -1.43 13.32
N LEU A 49 11.52 -1.41 14.64
CA LEU A 49 11.23 -2.61 15.44
C LEU A 49 9.82 -3.14 15.17
N HIS A 50 8.83 -2.27 15.05
CA HIS A 50 7.45 -2.67 14.74
C HIS A 50 7.34 -3.31 13.37
N VAL A 51 7.97 -2.74 12.35
CA VAL A 51 7.93 -3.31 11.00
C VAL A 51 8.67 -4.65 10.94
N ALA A 52 9.85 -4.75 11.56
CA ALA A 52 10.63 -5.99 11.56
C ALA A 52 9.95 -7.15 12.30
N SER A 53 9.05 -6.86 13.24
CA SER A 53 8.27 -7.85 14.00
C SER A 53 6.84 -8.02 13.50
N SER A 54 6.43 -7.31 12.44
CA SER A 54 5.08 -7.40 11.89
C SER A 54 4.83 -8.72 11.17
N SER A 55 3.57 -9.18 11.20
CA SER A 55 3.13 -10.36 10.44
C SER A 55 2.81 -10.05 8.98
N GLY A 56 2.78 -8.77 8.58
CA GLY A 56 2.54 -8.31 7.23
C GLY A 56 2.94 -6.86 7.05
N ILE A 57 3.26 -6.46 5.83
CA ILE A 57 3.69 -5.11 5.48
C ILE A 57 2.78 -4.55 4.39
N PHE A 58 2.20 -3.36 4.63
CA PHE A 58 1.52 -2.56 3.64
C PHE A 58 2.44 -1.43 3.19
N PHE A 59 2.77 -1.41 1.91
CA PHE A 59 3.53 -0.32 1.30
C PHE A 59 2.62 0.48 0.38
N LEU A 60 2.27 1.69 0.78
CA LEU A 60 1.45 2.59 -0.03
C LEU A 60 2.34 3.41 -0.95
N PHE A 61 2.26 3.12 -2.25
CA PHE A 61 2.91 3.88 -3.30
C PHE A 61 1.99 4.99 -3.79
N ASP A 62 2.47 6.24 -3.82
CA ASP A 62 1.75 7.39 -4.35
C ASP A 62 2.26 7.74 -5.77
N PRO A 63 1.50 7.45 -6.83
CA PRO A 63 1.89 7.78 -8.20
C PRO A 63 2.14 9.28 -8.42
N ILE A 64 1.39 10.15 -7.71
CA ILE A 64 1.55 11.62 -7.86
C ILE A 64 2.90 12.09 -7.30
N ALA A 65 3.48 11.37 -6.34
CA ALA A 65 4.81 11.69 -5.83
C ALA A 65 5.94 11.20 -6.74
N SER A 66 5.69 10.28 -7.69
CA SER A 66 6.71 9.76 -8.61
C SER A 66 6.90 10.66 -9.84
N PRO A 67 8.14 11.09 -10.17
CA PRO A 67 8.45 11.85 -11.37
C PRO A 67 8.09 11.13 -12.67
N GLU A 68 8.24 9.80 -12.71
CA GLU A 68 7.91 8.96 -13.86
C GLU A 68 6.42 9.00 -14.15
N PHE A 69 5.60 8.76 -13.13
CA PHE A 69 4.15 8.84 -13.23
C PHE A 69 3.68 10.25 -13.57
N ARG A 70 4.24 11.28 -12.94
CA ARG A 70 3.91 12.69 -13.28
C ARG A 70 4.22 13.02 -14.74
N ARG A 71 5.27 12.41 -15.31
CA ARG A 71 5.63 12.59 -16.72
C ARG A 71 4.64 11.87 -17.64
N ALA A 72 4.28 10.63 -17.31
CA ALA A 72 3.32 9.84 -18.08
C ALA A 72 1.90 10.41 -18.02
N LEU A 73 1.51 10.98 -16.87
CA LEU A 73 0.20 11.59 -16.62
C LEU A 73 0.18 13.11 -16.87
N ARG A 74 1.12 13.62 -17.68
CA ARG A 74 1.18 15.05 -17.99
C ARG A 74 -0.11 15.53 -18.65
N GLY A 75 -0.75 16.53 -18.05
CA GLY A 75 -2.03 17.07 -18.53
C GLY A 75 -3.26 16.43 -17.88
N HIS A 76 -3.06 15.50 -16.94
CA HIS A 76 -4.16 14.98 -16.14
C HIS A 76 -4.81 16.10 -15.31
N GLU A 77 -6.14 16.06 -15.20
CA GLU A 77 -6.94 17.15 -14.59
C GLU A 77 -6.88 17.17 -13.05
N ASP A 78 -6.32 16.14 -12.40
CA ASP A 78 -6.21 16.11 -10.94
C ASP A 78 -5.44 17.32 -10.42
N PRO A 79 -6.04 18.15 -9.53
CA PRO A 79 -5.42 19.38 -9.06
C PRO A 79 -4.14 19.16 -8.25
N GLN A 80 -3.88 17.95 -7.77
CA GLN A 80 -2.67 17.60 -7.03
C GLN A 80 -1.41 17.60 -7.93
N PHE A 81 -1.57 17.39 -9.26
CA PHE A 81 -0.45 17.55 -10.21
C PHE A 81 0.04 19.00 -10.33
N GLY A 82 -0.85 19.97 -10.13
CA GLY A 82 -0.51 21.40 -10.18
C GLY A 82 -0.01 21.97 -8.86
N MET A 83 0.00 21.18 -7.79
CA MET A 83 0.65 21.58 -6.57
C MET A 83 2.16 21.40 -6.75
N ASP A 84 2.86 22.50 -6.96
CA ASP A 84 4.31 22.51 -6.81
C ASP A 84 4.61 21.97 -5.42
N GLY A 85 5.25 20.82 -5.37
CA GLY A 85 5.77 20.26 -4.14
C GLY A 85 6.90 21.13 -3.63
N SER A 86 6.60 22.42 -3.36
CA SER A 86 7.55 23.40 -2.88
C SER A 86 8.19 22.88 -1.60
N GLY A 87 9.37 22.26 -1.76
CA GLY A 87 10.21 21.80 -0.67
C GLY A 87 9.92 20.41 -0.13
N LYS A 88 8.89 19.68 -0.56
CA LYS A 88 8.76 18.25 -0.25
C LYS A 88 9.49 17.45 -1.32
N ARG A 89 10.42 16.60 -0.89
CA ARG A 89 11.16 15.67 -1.74
C ARG A 89 10.16 14.86 -2.55
N LEU A 90 10.02 15.22 -3.84
CA LEU A 90 9.36 14.35 -4.80
C LEU A 90 10.22 13.11 -4.91
N ASP A 91 9.59 11.97 -4.78
CA ASP A 91 10.16 10.65 -5.00
C ASP A 91 11.34 10.25 -4.11
N GLN A 92 11.00 9.64 -3.00
CA GLN A 92 11.93 8.83 -2.20
C GLN A 92 11.32 7.47 -1.87
N GLN A 93 10.24 7.09 -2.55
CA GLN A 93 9.50 5.87 -2.24
C GLN A 93 10.35 4.62 -2.47
N ASP A 94 11.19 4.63 -3.51
CA ASP A 94 12.15 3.57 -3.76
C ASP A 94 13.27 3.53 -2.72
N VAL A 95 13.74 4.69 -2.26
CA VAL A 95 14.71 4.81 -1.17
C VAL A 95 14.12 4.31 0.14
N ILE A 96 12.87 4.66 0.43
CA ILE A 96 12.13 4.17 1.61
C ILE A 96 11.99 2.64 1.55
N MET A 97 11.64 2.07 0.39
CA MET A 97 11.53 0.63 0.24
C MET A 97 12.89 -0.08 0.39
N ALA A 98 13.96 0.47 -0.18
CA ALA A 98 15.31 -0.07 -0.04
C ALA A 98 15.80 -0.01 1.42
N GLU A 99 15.55 1.09 2.11
CA GLU A 99 15.91 1.25 3.52
C GLU A 99 15.09 0.31 4.43
N LEU A 100 13.80 0.12 4.11
CA LEU A 100 12.93 -0.85 4.76
C LEU A 100 13.52 -2.27 4.64
N GLU A 101 13.96 -2.67 3.44
CA GLU A 101 14.61 -3.95 3.21
C GLU A 101 15.84 -4.12 4.11
N ILE A 102 16.74 -3.14 4.09
CA ILE A 102 17.98 -3.18 4.88
C ILE A 102 17.66 -3.35 6.37
N ARG A 103 16.76 -2.52 6.91
CA ARG A 103 16.46 -2.51 8.35
C ARG A 103 15.74 -3.76 8.82
N VAL A 104 14.80 -4.27 8.03
CA VAL A 104 14.10 -5.52 8.39
C VAL A 104 15.09 -6.67 8.43
N LYS A 105 15.95 -6.80 7.42
CA LYS A 105 16.96 -7.87 7.37
C LYS A 105 17.98 -7.75 8.49
N GLN A 106 18.47 -6.56 8.79
CA GLN A 106 19.37 -6.31 9.92
C GLN A 106 18.73 -6.68 11.25
N ASN A 107 17.49 -6.25 11.49
CA ASN A 107 16.80 -6.54 12.74
C ASN A 107 16.51 -8.03 12.93
N GLN A 108 16.17 -8.74 11.85
CA GLN A 108 15.97 -10.19 11.86
C GLN A 108 17.29 -10.98 11.80
N ASN A 109 18.43 -10.30 11.69
CA ASN A 109 19.77 -10.91 11.59
C ASN A 109 19.89 -11.95 10.47
N ILE A 110 19.30 -11.63 9.30
CA ILE A 110 19.36 -12.45 8.08
C ILE A 110 20.25 -11.79 7.03
N SER A 111 20.78 -12.60 6.10
CA SER A 111 21.62 -12.12 5.01
C SER A 111 20.82 -11.21 4.07
N ILE A 112 21.51 -10.24 3.43
CA ILE A 112 20.91 -9.38 2.40
C ILE A 112 20.37 -10.17 1.20
N ALA A 113 20.93 -11.37 0.94
CA ALA A 113 20.48 -12.24 -0.14
C ALA A 113 19.26 -13.10 0.23
N GLU A 114 18.93 -13.19 1.50
CA GLU A 114 17.77 -13.95 1.98
C GLU A 114 16.51 -13.09 1.91
N LYS A 115 15.38 -13.76 1.63
CA LYS A 115 14.07 -13.13 1.62
C LYS A 115 13.28 -13.57 2.85
N ILE A 116 12.55 -12.63 3.44
CA ILE A 116 11.59 -12.95 4.51
C ILE A 116 10.36 -13.67 3.95
N ASP A 117 9.63 -14.35 4.84
CA ASP A 117 8.34 -14.98 4.50
C ASP A 117 7.15 -14.07 4.78
N VAL A 118 7.38 -12.90 5.41
CA VAL A 118 6.33 -11.92 5.73
C VAL A 118 5.73 -11.37 4.44
N PRO A 119 4.40 -11.46 4.24
CA PRO A 119 3.74 -10.94 3.04
C PRO A 119 3.83 -9.41 2.95
N ILE A 120 4.01 -8.92 1.73
CA ILE A 120 4.03 -7.48 1.41
C ILE A 120 2.93 -7.16 0.41
N ALA A 121 2.02 -6.28 0.79
CA ALA A 121 1.04 -5.69 -0.12
C ALA A 121 1.56 -4.33 -0.61
N VAL A 122 1.99 -4.25 -1.86
CA VAL A 122 2.31 -2.98 -2.53
C VAL A 122 1.02 -2.39 -3.06
N MET A 123 0.54 -1.34 -2.42
CA MET A 123 -0.72 -0.68 -2.78
C MET A 123 -0.43 0.53 -3.66
N ILE A 124 -0.85 0.49 -4.91
CA ILE A 124 -0.76 1.62 -5.83
C ILE A 124 -1.95 2.54 -5.54
N GLY A 125 -1.68 3.57 -4.72
CA GLY A 125 -2.68 4.54 -4.30
C GLY A 125 -3.20 5.41 -5.44
N LYS A 126 -4.36 6.04 -5.25
CA LYS A 126 -4.95 6.94 -6.27
C LYS A 126 -5.03 6.30 -7.66
N CYS A 127 -5.32 5.00 -7.71
CA CYS A 127 -5.31 4.24 -8.97
C CYS A 127 -6.36 4.74 -9.99
N ASP A 128 -7.33 5.52 -9.54
CA ASP A 128 -8.31 6.21 -10.37
C ASP A 128 -7.67 7.14 -11.40
N ILE A 129 -6.48 7.72 -11.12
CA ILE A 129 -5.75 8.55 -12.10
C ILE A 129 -5.10 7.73 -13.23
N LEU A 130 -5.03 6.40 -13.06
CA LEU A 130 -4.40 5.47 -14.01
C LEU A 130 -5.41 4.87 -15.01
N LYS A 131 -6.63 5.41 -15.09
CA LYS A 131 -7.71 4.86 -15.94
C LYS A 131 -7.31 4.69 -17.41
N ASP A 132 -6.51 5.61 -17.94
CA ASP A 132 -6.05 5.57 -19.32
C ASP A 132 -4.69 4.85 -19.51
N GLN A 133 -4.07 4.42 -18.42
CA GLN A 133 -2.76 3.78 -18.42
C GLN A 133 -2.82 2.27 -18.19
N LEU A 134 -3.85 1.79 -17.53
CA LEU A 134 -4.07 0.39 -17.20
C LEU A 134 -5.24 -0.17 -18.00
N ASP A 135 -5.13 -1.43 -18.40
CA ASP A 135 -6.23 -2.18 -18.98
C ASP A 135 -7.18 -2.68 -17.87
N TRP A 136 -8.08 -1.78 -17.47
CA TRP A 136 -9.02 -2.03 -16.37
C TRP A 136 -10.01 -3.17 -16.66
N GLU A 137 -10.25 -3.51 -17.92
CA GLU A 137 -11.12 -4.63 -18.29
C GLU A 137 -10.53 -5.97 -17.83
N ARG A 138 -9.21 -6.03 -17.67
CA ARG A 138 -8.50 -7.21 -17.18
C ARG A 138 -8.38 -7.28 -15.67
N ILE A 139 -8.60 -6.16 -14.97
CA ILE A 139 -8.52 -6.09 -13.51
C ILE A 139 -9.91 -6.39 -12.94
N LEU A 140 -10.04 -7.59 -12.38
CA LEU A 140 -11.32 -8.10 -11.92
C LEU A 140 -11.49 -7.90 -10.40
N TRP A 141 -12.73 -7.76 -9.96
CA TRP A 141 -13.05 -7.71 -8.54
C TRP A 141 -12.87 -9.09 -7.89
N PRO A 142 -11.98 -9.22 -6.89
CA PRO A 142 -11.60 -10.53 -6.37
C PRO A 142 -12.48 -11.04 -5.21
N VAL A 143 -13.55 -10.32 -4.86
CA VAL A 143 -14.46 -10.75 -3.79
C VAL A 143 -15.80 -11.11 -4.38
N LYS A 144 -16.19 -12.38 -4.21
CA LYS A 144 -17.49 -12.89 -4.66
C LYS A 144 -18.14 -13.72 -3.55
N ASP A 145 -19.41 -13.50 -3.32
CA ASP A 145 -20.19 -14.24 -2.30
C ASP A 145 -19.51 -14.25 -0.92
N LYS A 146 -18.92 -13.12 -0.53
CA LYS A 146 -18.14 -12.93 0.72
C LYS A 146 -16.91 -13.84 0.83
N LYS A 147 -16.37 -14.30 -0.27
CA LYS A 147 -15.14 -15.07 -0.36
C LYS A 147 -14.11 -14.34 -1.20
N LEU A 148 -12.84 -14.42 -0.80
CA LEU A 148 -11.73 -13.92 -1.58
C LEU A 148 -11.32 -14.94 -2.63
N ASP A 149 -11.26 -14.52 -3.89
CA ASP A 149 -10.74 -15.32 -5.00
C ASP A 149 -9.25 -15.02 -5.18
N LEU A 150 -8.42 -15.95 -4.73
CA LEU A 150 -6.96 -15.78 -4.76
C LEU A 150 -6.40 -15.83 -6.19
N ASP A 151 -7.03 -16.57 -7.11
CA ASP A 151 -6.59 -16.62 -8.51
C ASP A 151 -6.81 -15.26 -9.20
N ILE A 152 -7.89 -14.57 -8.86
CA ILE A 152 -8.13 -13.21 -9.34
C ILE A 152 -7.14 -12.23 -8.73
N VAL A 153 -6.86 -12.35 -7.42
CA VAL A 153 -5.82 -11.52 -6.77
C VAL A 153 -4.47 -11.70 -7.47
N GLU A 154 -4.07 -12.94 -7.76
CA GLU A 154 -2.82 -13.24 -8.44
C GLU A 154 -2.76 -12.58 -9.83
N LYS A 155 -3.78 -12.80 -10.67
CA LYS A 155 -3.86 -12.22 -12.02
C LYS A 155 -3.83 -10.70 -12.01
N ASN A 156 -4.57 -10.06 -11.10
CA ASN A 156 -4.54 -8.61 -10.95
C ASN A 156 -3.14 -8.13 -10.55
N SER A 157 -2.53 -8.84 -9.61
CA SER A 157 -1.18 -8.51 -9.12
C SER A 157 -0.12 -8.63 -10.22
N GLU A 158 -0.20 -9.65 -11.08
CA GLU A 158 0.70 -9.80 -12.23
C GLU A 158 0.60 -8.63 -13.20
N ILE A 159 -0.63 -8.21 -13.55
CA ILE A 159 -0.86 -7.04 -14.44
C ILE A 159 -0.24 -5.78 -13.85
N LEU A 160 -0.46 -5.54 -12.55
CA LEU A 160 0.06 -4.36 -11.87
C LEU A 160 1.58 -4.43 -11.69
N ARG A 161 2.13 -5.61 -11.43
CA ARG A 161 3.56 -5.84 -11.36
C ARG A 161 4.25 -5.49 -12.69
N GLU A 162 3.70 -5.97 -13.82
CA GLU A 162 4.22 -5.63 -15.15
C GLU A 162 4.20 -4.12 -15.37
N TYR A 163 3.08 -3.47 -15.07
CA TYR A 163 2.96 -2.02 -15.17
C TYR A 163 3.97 -1.27 -14.29
N MET A 164 4.15 -1.71 -13.04
CA MET A 164 5.15 -1.12 -12.14
C MET A 164 6.57 -1.38 -12.58
N MET A 165 6.87 -2.53 -13.22
CA MET A 165 8.19 -2.79 -13.81
C MET A 165 8.54 -1.79 -14.90
N ASP A 166 7.55 -1.36 -15.69
CA ASP A 166 7.76 -0.37 -16.75
C ASP A 166 7.88 1.05 -16.18
N MET A 167 7.08 1.37 -15.17
CA MET A 167 6.97 2.73 -14.64
C MET A 167 7.94 3.02 -13.48
N HIS A 168 8.18 2.06 -12.60
CA HIS A 168 9.01 2.23 -11.40
C HIS A 168 9.69 0.92 -10.97
N PRO A 169 10.63 0.39 -11.77
CA PRO A 169 11.24 -0.93 -11.56
C PRO A 169 11.94 -1.11 -10.21
N SER A 170 12.42 -0.04 -9.60
CA SER A 170 13.09 -0.11 -8.29
C SER A 170 12.14 -0.51 -7.16
N ILE A 171 10.87 -0.09 -7.19
CA ILE A 171 9.87 -0.53 -6.21
C ILE A 171 9.65 -2.04 -6.30
N VAL A 172 9.53 -2.56 -7.53
CA VAL A 172 9.35 -4.00 -7.75
C VAL A 172 10.59 -4.77 -7.28
N ALA A 173 11.77 -4.33 -7.70
CA ALA A 173 13.02 -5.00 -7.36
C ALA A 173 13.24 -5.05 -5.83
N ASN A 174 13.05 -3.93 -5.13
CA ASN A 174 13.30 -3.85 -3.69
C ASN A 174 12.24 -4.63 -2.89
N SER A 175 10.95 -4.53 -3.25
CA SER A 175 9.90 -5.30 -2.57
C SER A 175 10.09 -6.81 -2.73
N GLU A 176 10.43 -7.26 -3.94
CA GLU A 176 10.68 -8.68 -4.24
C GLU A 176 12.03 -9.18 -3.72
N ALA A 177 13.01 -8.29 -3.49
CA ALA A 177 14.24 -8.65 -2.79
C ALA A 177 13.99 -8.84 -1.29
N LEU A 178 13.05 -8.09 -0.71
CA LEU A 178 12.71 -8.20 0.71
C LEU A 178 11.91 -9.47 1.02
N SER A 179 10.84 -9.75 0.26
CA SER A 179 9.92 -10.86 0.58
C SER A 179 9.75 -11.86 -0.57
N LYS A 180 9.41 -13.11 -0.21
CA LYS A 180 8.96 -14.15 -1.15
C LYS A 180 7.51 -13.96 -1.56
N ASN A 181 6.72 -13.26 -0.74
CA ASN A 181 5.28 -13.10 -0.87
C ASN A 181 4.93 -11.62 -1.10
N VAL A 182 5.03 -11.15 -2.34
CA VAL A 182 4.68 -9.78 -2.72
C VAL A 182 3.49 -9.78 -3.66
N ARG A 183 2.50 -8.91 -3.40
CA ARG A 183 1.36 -8.68 -4.32
C ARG A 183 1.11 -7.19 -4.47
N TYR A 184 0.65 -6.83 -5.67
CA TYR A 184 0.39 -5.46 -6.10
C TYR A 184 -1.12 -5.24 -6.21
N PHE A 185 -1.60 -4.14 -5.63
CA PHE A 185 -3.03 -3.83 -5.54
C PHE A 185 -3.31 -2.42 -6.03
N PRO A 186 -4.32 -2.23 -6.91
CA PRO A 186 -4.78 -0.89 -7.25
C PRO A 186 -5.76 -0.45 -6.15
N VAL A 187 -5.51 0.69 -5.52
CA VAL A 187 -6.39 1.19 -4.47
C VAL A 187 -6.71 2.67 -4.67
N SER A 188 -7.97 3.02 -4.52
CA SER A 188 -8.40 4.41 -4.41
C SER A 188 -9.55 4.53 -3.43
N PRO A 189 -9.39 5.26 -2.32
CA PRO A 189 -10.48 5.44 -1.36
C PRO A 189 -11.63 6.31 -1.90
N PHE A 190 -11.39 7.11 -2.92
CA PHE A 190 -12.41 7.98 -3.52
C PHE A 190 -12.92 7.48 -4.87
N GLY A 191 -12.10 6.76 -5.65
CA GLY A 191 -12.42 6.30 -7.00
C GLY A 191 -12.46 7.40 -8.06
N HIS A 192 -12.16 8.63 -7.67
CA HIS A 192 -12.09 9.80 -8.52
C HIS A 192 -11.08 10.82 -7.99
N SER A 193 -10.57 11.68 -8.89
CA SER A 193 -9.71 12.80 -8.49
C SER A 193 -10.48 13.82 -7.66
N PRO A 194 -9.86 14.39 -6.61
CA PRO A 194 -10.48 15.44 -5.83
C PRO A 194 -10.63 16.73 -6.63
N GLU A 195 -11.50 17.62 -6.19
CA GLU A 195 -11.79 18.89 -6.82
C GLU A 195 -11.28 20.08 -5.99
N ARG A 196 -11.08 21.22 -6.64
CA ARG A 196 -10.79 22.47 -5.93
C ARG A 196 -12.08 23.07 -5.43
N VAL A 197 -12.23 23.16 -4.11
CA VAL A 197 -13.39 23.76 -3.45
C VAL A 197 -12.98 25.01 -2.70
N GLU A 198 -13.88 25.97 -2.59
CA GLU A 198 -13.69 27.16 -1.78
C GLU A 198 -14.68 27.14 -0.61
N LEU A 199 -14.14 27.22 0.61
CA LEU A 199 -14.91 27.26 1.83
C LEU A 199 -14.38 28.42 2.69
N ASP A 200 -15.24 29.30 3.13
CA ASP A 200 -14.90 30.46 3.95
C ASP A 200 -13.77 31.35 3.35
N GLY A 201 -13.75 31.50 2.02
CA GLY A 201 -12.72 32.27 1.31
C GLY A 201 -11.35 31.60 1.20
N GLN A 202 -11.23 30.34 1.65
CA GLN A 202 -10.03 29.54 1.52
C GLN A 202 -10.23 28.44 0.48
N LYS A 203 -9.17 28.15 -0.28
CA LYS A 203 -9.17 27.09 -1.30
C LYS A 203 -8.64 25.80 -0.73
N TYR A 204 -9.40 24.73 -0.89
CA TYR A 204 -9.06 23.38 -0.49
C TYR A 204 -9.08 22.44 -1.70
N ILE A 205 -8.48 21.28 -1.55
CA ILE A 205 -8.67 20.14 -2.42
C ILE A 205 -9.43 19.10 -1.60
N ALA A 206 -10.61 18.71 -2.07
CA ALA A 206 -11.48 17.76 -1.38
C ALA A 206 -12.16 16.82 -2.38
N PRO A 207 -12.42 15.56 -2.00
CA PRO A 207 -13.25 14.68 -2.81
C PRO A 207 -14.70 15.17 -2.82
N ASP A 208 -15.40 14.88 -3.90
CA ASP A 208 -16.84 15.06 -3.98
C ASP A 208 -17.53 13.89 -3.26
N PRO A 209 -18.26 14.13 -2.15
CA PRO A 209 -18.87 13.06 -1.37
C PRO A 209 -19.96 12.31 -2.14
N ASP A 210 -20.55 12.92 -3.15
CA ASP A 210 -21.62 12.32 -3.97
C ASP A 210 -21.06 11.41 -5.08
N LYS A 211 -19.74 11.44 -5.33
CA LYS A 211 -19.04 10.65 -6.36
C LYS A 211 -18.13 9.57 -5.80
N LEU A 212 -18.22 9.28 -4.49
CA LEU A 212 -17.35 8.27 -3.88
C LEU A 212 -17.63 6.88 -4.46
N ASP A 213 -16.61 6.31 -5.09
CA ASP A 213 -16.62 4.96 -5.67
C ASP A 213 -15.29 4.25 -5.36
N PRO A 214 -15.11 3.78 -4.11
CA PRO A 214 -13.83 3.20 -3.67
C PRO A 214 -13.41 2.01 -4.51
N VAL A 215 -12.12 1.96 -4.87
CA VAL A 215 -11.53 0.87 -5.66
C VAL A 215 -10.66 0.00 -4.76
N MET A 216 -11.03 -1.25 -4.57
CA MET A 216 -10.28 -2.34 -3.95
C MET A 216 -9.58 -2.01 -2.61
N VAL A 217 -10.11 -1.08 -1.82
CA VAL A 217 -9.45 -0.60 -0.58
C VAL A 217 -9.32 -1.71 0.46
N GLU A 218 -10.30 -2.62 0.55
CA GLU A 218 -10.30 -3.74 1.48
C GLU A 218 -9.47 -4.94 1.01
N VAL A 219 -9.24 -5.08 -0.30
CA VAL A 219 -8.62 -6.28 -0.89
C VAL A 219 -7.22 -6.57 -0.34
N PRO A 220 -6.31 -5.59 -0.21
CA PRO A 220 -5.00 -5.82 0.40
C PRO A 220 -5.10 -6.39 1.82
N THR A 221 -6.04 -5.87 2.61
CA THR A 221 -6.27 -6.33 3.98
C THR A 221 -6.82 -7.76 4.02
N LEU A 222 -7.77 -8.09 3.14
CA LEU A 222 -8.31 -9.45 3.05
C LEU A 222 -7.23 -10.44 2.61
N TRP A 223 -6.41 -10.08 1.63
CA TRP A 223 -5.29 -10.90 1.19
C TRP A 223 -4.26 -11.11 2.31
N MET A 224 -3.92 -10.06 3.05
CA MET A 224 -3.01 -10.13 4.18
C MET A 224 -3.55 -11.04 5.28
N LEU A 225 -4.82 -10.88 5.65
CA LEU A 225 -5.49 -11.72 6.64
C LEU A 225 -5.48 -13.19 6.22
N HIS A 226 -5.70 -13.50 4.95
CA HIS A 226 -5.61 -14.87 4.46
C HIS A 226 -4.23 -15.49 4.67
N HIS A 227 -3.15 -14.70 4.54
CA HIS A 227 -1.78 -15.19 4.75
C HIS A 227 -1.43 -15.37 6.23
N VAL A 228 -1.92 -14.47 7.08
CA VAL A 228 -1.57 -14.45 8.50
C VAL A 228 -2.49 -15.35 9.31
N GLU A 229 -3.79 -15.40 8.97
CA GLU A 229 -4.81 -16.15 9.68
C GLU A 229 -5.81 -16.78 8.67
N PRO A 230 -5.39 -17.83 7.93
CA PRO A 230 -6.18 -18.43 6.85
C PRO A 230 -7.56 -18.90 7.27
N GLU A 231 -7.69 -19.33 8.54
CA GLU A 231 -8.95 -19.87 9.05
C GLU A 231 -10.03 -18.79 9.29
N LEU A 232 -9.60 -17.55 9.47
CA LEU A 232 -10.53 -16.43 9.68
C LEU A 232 -11.26 -16.04 8.40
N LEU A 233 -10.61 -16.14 7.23
CA LEU A 233 -11.12 -15.66 5.97
C LEU A 233 -11.50 -16.81 5.02
N PRO A 234 -12.77 -16.93 4.62
CA PRO A 234 -13.18 -17.89 3.59
C PRO A 234 -12.65 -17.47 2.22
N VAL A 235 -12.02 -18.42 1.52
CA VAL A 235 -11.55 -18.25 0.13
C VAL A 235 -12.46 -19.04 -0.81
N ALA A 236 -12.53 -18.59 -2.06
CA ALA A 236 -13.17 -19.37 -3.10
C ALA A 236 -12.34 -20.63 -3.38
N SER A 237 -12.98 -21.77 -3.45
CA SER A 237 -12.30 -23.00 -3.89
C SER A 237 -11.86 -22.80 -5.33
N GLY A 238 -10.59 -23.01 -5.64
CA GLY A 238 -10.10 -23.02 -7.02
C GLY A 238 -10.93 -24.00 -7.86
N THR A 239 -11.39 -23.56 -9.00
CA THR A 239 -12.07 -24.39 -10.02
C THR A 239 -11.03 -25.14 -10.84
#